data_5a5a751eec5852d81625feaa5ddc8305
#
_entry.id   5a5a751eec5852d81625feaa5ddc8305
#
_cell.length_a   1.000
_cell.length_b   1.000
_cell.length_c   1.000
_cell.angle_alpha   90.00
_cell.angle_beta   90.00
_cell.angle_gamma   90.00
#
_symmetry.space_group_name_H-M   'P 1'
#
loop_
_entity.id
_entity.type
_entity.pdbx_description
1 polymer ?
#
loop_
_entity_poly.entity_id
_entity_poly.type
_entity_poly.pdbx_seq_one_letter_code
_entity_poly.pdbx_strand_id
1 'polypeptide(L)'
;MTKIRVWCFIFLGILSRLSGYAQPTGLVNYDYNYDDKIKTVILRPYGSTVGFPMTYLNSDRPLELIFDDLNGDFVYYKYRIVQCDANWNPSQLTELEYLQGFNDQEIREYAYSINTRVVYTTYNLVFPNDLLSVTKSGNYLIHVYRDDDNTPVLTRRFVVSEQLFGVSAALASSLEAGKMMEDQRIDLSLTTSQR
;
A
#
# COMPACT_ATOMS: atom_id res chain seq x y z
N MET A 1 -66.63 6.85 42.81
CA MET A 1 -65.45 5.94 42.74
C MET A 1 -64.88 6.00 41.32
N THR A 2 -63.86 6.83 41.10
CA THR A 2 -63.31 7.17 39.78
C THR A 2 -62.00 6.36 39.59
N LYS A 3 -61.99 5.43 38.64
CA LYS A 3 -60.80 4.61 38.32
C LYS A 3 -59.88 5.41 37.39
N ILE A 4 -58.69 5.78 37.89
CA ILE A 4 -57.62 6.36 37.11
C ILE A 4 -56.89 5.22 36.37
N ARG A 5 -56.92 5.23 35.02
CA ARG A 5 -56.09 4.36 34.20
C ARG A 5 -54.75 5.03 33.92
N VAL A 6 -53.69 4.54 34.52
CA VAL A 6 -52.33 4.94 34.24
C VAL A 6 -51.89 4.22 32.96
N TRP A 7 -51.60 4.95 31.89
CA TRP A 7 -50.96 4.47 30.68
C TRP A 7 -49.42 4.60 30.86
N CYS A 8 -48.73 3.49 31.06
CA CYS A 8 -47.30 3.43 30.96
C CYS A 8 -46.86 3.44 29.50
N PHE A 9 -46.35 4.58 29.01
CA PHE A 9 -45.64 4.63 27.74
C PHE A 9 -44.23 4.07 27.94
N ILE A 10 -43.99 2.86 27.48
CA ILE A 10 -42.66 2.29 27.35
C ILE A 10 -42.02 2.93 26.11
N PHE A 11 -41.15 3.93 26.33
CA PHE A 11 -40.30 4.48 25.30
C PHE A 11 -39.15 3.50 25.07
N LEU A 12 -39.31 2.61 24.09
CA LEU A 12 -38.26 1.71 23.63
C LEU A 12 -37.28 2.53 22.78
N GLY A 13 -36.27 3.10 23.46
CA GLY A 13 -35.18 3.79 22.80
C GLY A 13 -34.35 2.80 22.01
N ILE A 14 -34.51 2.80 20.67
CA ILE A 14 -33.59 2.13 19.76
C ILE A 14 -32.29 2.92 19.76
N LEU A 15 -31.34 2.50 20.61
CA LEU A 15 -29.96 2.91 20.51
C LEU A 15 -29.37 2.26 19.23
N SER A 16 -29.49 2.94 18.11
CA SER A 16 -28.69 2.65 16.93
C SER A 16 -27.23 2.89 17.28
N ARG A 17 -26.48 1.81 17.52
CA ARG A 17 -25.02 1.87 17.61
C ARG A 17 -24.50 2.24 16.22
N LEU A 18 -24.29 3.53 15.99
CA LEU A 18 -23.42 4.01 14.93
C LEU A 18 -22.02 3.55 15.30
N SER A 19 -21.63 2.39 14.76
CA SER A 19 -20.23 1.97 14.76
C SER A 19 -19.49 2.90 13.81
N GLY A 20 -19.11 4.08 14.29
CA GLY A 20 -18.15 4.92 13.61
C GLY A 20 -16.84 4.12 13.56
N TYR A 21 -16.39 3.76 12.37
CA TYR A 21 -15.04 3.27 12.17
C TYR A 21 -14.11 4.43 12.53
N ALA A 22 -13.52 4.38 13.71
CA ALA A 22 -12.48 5.32 14.09
C ALA A 22 -11.31 5.14 13.12
N GLN A 23 -10.96 6.20 12.39
CA GLN A 23 -9.73 6.19 11.60
C GLN A 23 -8.54 6.01 12.54
N PRO A 24 -7.51 5.23 12.16
CA PRO A 24 -6.33 5.09 12.97
C PRO A 24 -5.67 6.46 13.18
N THR A 25 -5.36 6.80 14.44
CA THR A 25 -4.76 8.09 14.83
C THR A 25 -3.26 8.18 14.54
N GLY A 26 -2.66 7.14 13.96
CA GLY A 26 -1.23 7.07 13.62
C GLY A 26 -0.99 6.35 12.30
N LEU A 27 0.27 6.36 11.85
CA LEU A 27 0.67 5.61 10.67
C LEU A 27 0.47 4.11 10.89
N VAL A 28 -0.19 3.46 9.95
CA VAL A 28 -0.43 2.02 9.97
C VAL A 28 0.60 1.29 9.10
N ASN A 29 0.84 0.02 9.41
CA ASN A 29 1.79 -0.84 8.73
C ASN A 29 1.15 -1.74 7.66
N TYR A 30 0.03 -1.32 7.08
CA TYR A 30 -0.68 -1.99 6.01
C TYR A 30 -1.19 -0.97 4.98
N ASP A 31 -1.69 -1.45 3.83
CA ASP A 31 -2.23 -0.59 2.79
C ASP A 31 -3.48 0.12 3.29
N TYR A 32 -3.41 1.45 3.35
CA TYR A 32 -4.48 2.27 3.90
C TYR A 32 -4.55 3.64 3.23
N ASN A 33 -5.76 4.18 3.07
CA ASN A 33 -6.02 5.56 2.67
C ASN A 33 -6.61 6.30 3.87
N TYR A 34 -5.92 7.32 4.34
CA TYR A 34 -6.36 8.14 5.49
C TYR A 34 -7.36 9.20 5.07
N ASP A 35 -7.31 9.63 3.80
CA ASP A 35 -8.20 10.64 3.23
C ASP A 35 -9.16 9.99 2.23
N ASP A 36 -10.47 10.18 2.46
CA ASP A 36 -11.53 9.65 1.60
C ASP A 36 -11.57 10.30 0.20
N LYS A 37 -10.88 11.42 0.00
CA LYS A 37 -10.73 12.07 -1.29
C LYS A 37 -9.66 11.42 -2.17
N ILE A 38 -8.78 10.62 -1.58
CA ILE A 38 -7.74 9.90 -2.31
C ILE A 38 -8.32 8.60 -2.88
N LYS A 39 -8.26 8.48 -4.19
CA LYS A 39 -8.82 7.35 -4.96
C LYS A 39 -7.77 6.77 -5.93
N THR A 40 -8.13 5.69 -6.59
CA THR A 40 -7.35 5.05 -7.67
C THR A 40 -5.88 4.81 -7.27
N VAL A 41 -5.64 4.43 -6.01
CA VAL A 41 -4.27 4.26 -5.53
C VAL A 41 -3.69 2.96 -6.07
N ILE A 42 -2.72 3.06 -6.97
CA ILE A 42 -2.05 1.95 -7.65
C ILE A 42 -0.56 2.02 -7.34
N LEU A 43 -0.01 0.92 -6.82
CA LEU A 43 1.42 0.72 -6.67
C LEU A 43 1.83 -0.54 -7.44
N ARG A 44 2.73 -0.40 -8.43
CA ARG A 44 3.11 -1.46 -9.35
C ARG A 44 4.53 -1.27 -9.88
N PRO A 45 5.13 -2.28 -10.50
CA PRO A 45 6.37 -2.08 -11.28
C PRO A 45 6.13 -1.07 -12.40
N TYR A 46 7.06 -0.12 -12.55
CA TYR A 46 6.99 0.92 -13.57
C TYR A 46 6.89 0.32 -14.99
N GLY A 47 6.00 0.89 -15.80
CA GLY A 47 5.75 0.41 -17.16
C GLY A 47 4.93 -0.88 -17.27
N SER A 48 4.47 -1.45 -16.15
CA SER A 48 3.58 -2.62 -16.11
C SER A 48 2.14 -2.19 -15.84
N THR A 49 1.17 -2.84 -16.46
CA THR A 49 -0.26 -2.57 -16.19
C THR A 49 -0.73 -3.23 -14.90
N VAL A 50 -0.12 -4.34 -14.53
CA VAL A 50 -0.42 -5.12 -13.32
C VAL A 50 0.88 -5.68 -12.76
N GLY A 51 0.90 -5.97 -11.48
CA GLY A 51 2.06 -6.61 -10.84
C GLY A 51 2.07 -6.41 -9.34
N PHE A 52 2.73 -7.33 -8.65
CA PHE A 52 3.01 -7.19 -7.24
C PHE A 52 4.03 -6.05 -7.05
N PRO A 53 3.85 -5.16 -6.07
CA PRO A 53 4.75 -4.03 -5.82
C PRO A 53 6.10 -4.51 -5.27
N MET A 54 6.93 -5.04 -6.15
CA MET A 54 8.24 -5.56 -5.85
C MET A 54 9.26 -5.02 -6.83
N THR A 55 10.38 -4.57 -6.31
CA THR A 55 11.56 -4.20 -7.09
C THR A 55 12.77 -5.00 -6.63
N TYR A 56 13.89 -4.84 -7.31
CA TYR A 56 15.13 -5.52 -6.99
C TYR A 56 16.20 -4.54 -6.56
N LEU A 57 16.99 -4.95 -5.61
CA LEU A 57 18.12 -4.17 -5.13
C LEU A 57 19.12 -3.93 -6.29
N ASN A 58 19.54 -2.68 -6.46
CA ASN A 58 20.47 -2.26 -7.53
C ASN A 58 19.98 -2.53 -8.96
N SER A 59 18.67 -2.53 -9.19
CA SER A 59 18.09 -2.73 -10.53
C SER A 59 17.47 -1.46 -11.09
N ASP A 60 17.40 -1.38 -12.42
CA ASP A 60 16.72 -0.32 -13.17
C ASP A 60 15.20 -0.55 -13.29
N ARG A 61 14.60 -1.21 -12.32
CA ARG A 61 13.16 -1.53 -12.29
C ARG A 61 12.46 -0.83 -11.14
N PRO A 62 12.19 0.46 -11.25
CA PRO A 62 11.50 1.20 -10.19
C PRO A 62 10.04 0.76 -10.07
N LEU A 63 9.41 1.22 -9.00
CA LEU A 63 7.97 1.16 -8.79
C LEU A 63 7.34 2.49 -9.18
N GLU A 64 6.07 2.42 -9.52
CA GLU A 64 5.23 3.58 -9.82
C GLU A 64 4.06 3.60 -8.85
N LEU A 65 3.91 4.70 -8.11
CA LEU A 65 2.75 4.99 -7.29
C LEU A 65 1.92 6.06 -7.98
N ILE A 66 0.67 5.73 -8.28
CA ILE A 66 -0.32 6.65 -8.86
C ILE A 66 -1.47 6.79 -7.89
N PHE A 67 -1.98 7.99 -7.72
CA PHE A 67 -3.24 8.23 -7.00
C PHE A 67 -3.95 9.48 -7.50
N ASP A 68 -5.28 9.49 -7.36
CA ASP A 68 -6.13 10.61 -7.71
C ASP A 68 -6.58 11.33 -6.43
N ASP A 69 -6.44 12.66 -6.40
CA ASP A 69 -7.02 13.54 -5.39
C ASP A 69 -8.28 14.21 -5.93
N LEU A 70 -9.43 13.88 -5.35
CA LEU A 70 -10.74 14.41 -5.74
C LEU A 70 -11.01 15.84 -5.25
N ASN A 71 -10.07 16.49 -4.57
CA ASN A 71 -10.17 17.94 -4.31
C ASN A 71 -9.99 18.76 -5.59
N GLY A 72 -9.29 18.21 -6.60
CA GLY A 72 -9.14 18.80 -7.93
C GLY A 72 -8.17 19.96 -8.02
N ASP A 73 -7.64 20.41 -6.89
CA ASP A 73 -6.61 21.45 -6.81
C ASP A 73 -5.22 20.81 -6.64
N PHE A 74 -4.19 21.63 -6.83
CA PHE A 74 -2.81 21.19 -6.54
C PHE A 74 -2.56 21.19 -5.04
N VAL A 75 -2.05 20.07 -4.53
CA VAL A 75 -1.62 19.89 -3.14
C VAL A 75 -0.16 19.45 -3.11
N TYR A 76 0.66 20.04 -2.25
CA TYR A 76 2.03 19.60 -2.03
C TYR A 76 2.04 18.30 -1.22
N TYR A 77 2.35 17.19 -1.90
CA TYR A 77 2.54 15.89 -1.28
C TYR A 77 4.02 15.56 -1.16
N LYS A 78 4.37 14.97 -0.02
CA LYS A 78 5.67 14.38 0.24
C LYS A 78 5.53 12.89 0.54
N TYR A 79 6.63 12.18 0.40
CA TYR A 79 6.69 10.77 0.76
C TYR A 79 7.95 10.44 1.56
N ARG A 80 7.84 9.41 2.36
CA ARG A 80 8.94 8.76 3.06
C ARG A 80 8.84 7.26 2.95
N ILE A 81 9.99 6.59 3.05
CA ILE A 81 10.11 5.14 2.98
C ILE A 81 10.57 4.63 4.35
N VAL A 82 9.92 3.59 4.86
CA VAL A 82 10.22 2.96 6.14
C VAL A 82 10.50 1.48 5.91
N GLN A 83 11.68 1.02 6.35
CA GLN A 83 12.02 -0.39 6.32
C GLN A 83 11.32 -1.14 7.46
N CYS A 84 10.80 -2.34 7.16
CA CYS A 84 10.03 -3.15 8.09
C CYS A 84 10.63 -4.54 8.29
N ASP A 85 10.27 -5.16 9.41
CA ASP A 85 10.53 -6.57 9.69
C ASP A 85 9.59 -7.49 8.88
N ALA A 86 9.70 -8.81 9.11
CA ALA A 86 8.86 -9.81 8.47
C ALA A 86 7.36 -9.68 8.80
N ASN A 87 7.02 -9.01 9.89
CA ASN A 87 5.64 -8.76 10.35
C ASN A 87 5.13 -7.38 9.93
N TRP A 88 5.88 -6.65 9.10
CA TRP A 88 5.59 -5.29 8.66
C TRP A 88 5.65 -4.22 9.76
N ASN A 89 6.25 -4.51 10.91
CA ASN A 89 6.54 -3.46 11.88
C ASN A 89 7.79 -2.70 11.45
N PRO A 90 7.85 -1.37 11.70
CA PRO A 90 9.05 -0.60 11.46
C PRO A 90 10.27 -1.27 12.10
N SER A 91 11.34 -1.43 11.35
CA SER A 91 12.57 -2.03 11.87
C SER A 91 13.29 -1.08 12.84
N GLN A 92 14.29 -1.62 13.52
CA GLN A 92 15.14 -0.80 14.40
C GLN A 92 16.32 -0.16 13.66
N LEU A 93 16.41 -0.36 12.33
CA LEU A 93 17.47 0.25 11.53
C LEU A 93 17.23 1.75 11.40
N THR A 94 18.29 2.50 11.42
CA THR A 94 18.26 3.93 11.11
C THR A 94 18.11 4.13 9.59
N GLU A 95 17.55 5.26 9.16
CA GLU A 95 17.36 5.56 7.74
C GLU A 95 18.65 5.46 6.93
N LEU A 96 19.78 5.89 7.49
CA LEU A 96 21.09 5.81 6.85
C LEU A 96 21.59 4.38 6.59
N GLU A 97 21.05 3.38 7.28
CA GLU A 97 21.43 1.98 7.07
C GLU A 97 20.70 1.33 5.90
N TYR A 98 19.51 1.82 5.50
CA TYR A 98 18.72 1.20 4.45
C TYR A 98 18.33 2.15 3.30
N LEU A 99 18.64 3.45 3.41
CA LEU A 99 18.41 4.44 2.35
C LEU A 99 19.68 5.20 2.02
N GLN A 100 19.79 5.61 0.78
CA GLN A 100 20.71 6.63 0.28
C GLN A 100 19.87 7.78 -0.27
N GLY A 101 20.13 9.00 0.25
CA GLY A 101 19.37 10.20 -0.06
C GLY A 101 18.58 10.71 1.14
N PHE A 102 17.76 11.72 0.91
CA PHE A 102 16.95 12.36 1.96
C PHE A 102 15.54 11.78 1.96
N ASN A 103 15.12 11.22 3.11
CA ASN A 103 13.85 10.49 3.25
C ASN A 103 12.67 11.42 3.55
N ASP A 104 12.53 12.48 2.77
CA ASP A 104 11.43 13.46 2.83
C ASP A 104 11.34 14.17 1.47
N GLN A 105 10.85 13.44 0.45
CA GLN A 105 10.87 13.88 -0.94
C GLN A 105 9.48 14.35 -1.39
N GLU A 106 9.46 15.36 -2.26
CA GLU A 106 8.24 15.87 -2.89
C GLU A 106 7.77 14.97 -4.05
N ILE A 107 6.45 14.84 -4.18
CA ILE A 107 5.81 14.27 -5.37
C ILE A 107 5.54 15.41 -6.35
N ARG A 108 6.35 15.48 -7.42
CA ARG A 108 6.36 16.62 -8.35
C ARG A 108 5.54 16.41 -9.60
N GLU A 109 5.31 15.16 -9.98
CA GLU A 109 4.57 14.85 -11.21
C GLU A 109 3.08 14.78 -10.90
N TYR A 110 2.32 15.64 -11.56
CA TYR A 110 0.86 15.67 -11.45
C TYR A 110 0.22 16.13 -12.76
N ALA A 111 -1.06 15.77 -12.92
CA ALA A 111 -1.87 16.18 -14.04
C ALA A 111 -3.32 16.45 -13.60
N TYR A 112 -3.90 17.54 -14.09
CA TYR A 112 -5.32 17.82 -13.87
C TYR A 112 -6.20 17.01 -14.81
N SER A 113 -7.35 16.58 -14.31
CA SER A 113 -8.37 15.96 -15.15
C SER A 113 -8.93 16.97 -16.18
N ILE A 114 -9.21 16.49 -17.37
CA ILE A 114 -9.74 17.33 -18.48
C ILE A 114 -11.09 16.78 -18.89
N ASN A 115 -12.11 17.67 -18.96
CA ASN A 115 -13.47 17.33 -19.41
C ASN A 115 -14.13 16.18 -18.63
N THR A 116 -13.82 16.05 -17.36
CA THR A 116 -14.39 15.03 -16.47
C THR A 116 -15.58 15.60 -15.69
N ARG A 117 -16.52 14.74 -15.31
CA ARG A 117 -17.70 15.12 -14.51
C ARG A 117 -17.33 15.49 -13.06
N VAL A 118 -16.32 14.85 -12.52
CA VAL A 118 -15.71 15.12 -11.23
C VAL A 118 -14.29 15.57 -11.48
N VAL A 119 -13.91 16.73 -10.98
CA VAL A 119 -12.53 17.24 -11.10
C VAL A 119 -11.64 16.45 -10.15
N TYR A 120 -10.45 16.09 -10.61
CA TYR A 120 -9.42 15.46 -9.78
C TYR A 120 -8.03 15.82 -10.31
N THR A 121 -7.04 15.68 -9.44
CA THR A 121 -5.62 15.79 -9.78
C THR A 121 -4.97 14.44 -9.60
N THR A 122 -4.38 13.89 -10.66
CA THR A 122 -3.59 12.65 -10.61
C THR A 122 -2.16 12.98 -10.25
N TYR A 123 -1.61 12.28 -9.27
CA TYR A 123 -0.20 12.31 -8.88
C TYR A 123 0.50 11.05 -9.31
N ASN A 124 1.74 11.19 -9.77
CA ASN A 124 2.59 10.09 -10.17
C ASN A 124 3.96 10.18 -9.47
N LEU A 125 4.41 9.08 -8.91
CA LEU A 125 5.72 8.97 -8.27
C LEU A 125 6.42 7.71 -8.74
N VAL A 126 7.60 7.87 -9.35
CA VAL A 126 8.50 6.77 -9.69
C VAL A 126 9.61 6.70 -8.65
N PHE A 127 9.75 5.53 -8.00
CA PHE A 127 10.76 5.29 -6.95
C PHE A 127 11.19 3.81 -6.92
N PRO A 128 12.40 3.44 -6.42
CA PRO A 128 13.49 4.35 -6.07
C PRO A 128 13.94 5.22 -7.26
N ASN A 129 14.58 6.35 -6.97
CA ASN A 129 15.10 7.27 -7.98
C ASN A 129 16.44 7.87 -7.53
N ASP A 130 16.99 8.79 -8.31
CA ASP A 130 18.30 9.41 -8.01
C ASP A 130 18.33 10.22 -6.71
N LEU A 131 17.16 10.69 -6.23
CA LEU A 131 17.06 11.46 -4.99
C LEU A 131 16.95 10.57 -3.74
N LEU A 132 16.35 9.37 -3.90
CA LEU A 132 16.14 8.44 -2.80
C LEU A 132 16.18 7.00 -3.32
N SER A 133 17.18 6.25 -2.90
CA SER A 133 17.36 4.84 -3.25
C SER A 133 17.44 3.95 -2.02
N VAL A 134 17.08 2.68 -2.21
CA VAL A 134 17.09 1.66 -1.16
C VAL A 134 18.38 0.86 -1.24
N THR A 135 19.05 0.64 -0.11
CA THR A 135 20.36 -0.05 -0.03
C THR A 135 20.29 -1.46 0.57
N LYS A 136 19.13 -1.87 1.09
CA LYS A 136 18.90 -3.21 1.65
C LYS A 136 17.66 -3.84 1.07
N SER A 137 17.66 -5.17 0.98
CA SER A 137 16.44 -5.92 0.69
C SER A 137 15.53 -6.02 1.91
N GLY A 138 14.25 -6.29 1.70
CA GLY A 138 13.27 -6.47 2.76
C GLY A 138 11.89 -5.92 2.43
N ASN A 139 11.07 -5.82 3.47
CA ASN A 139 9.75 -5.23 3.44
C ASN A 139 9.82 -3.73 3.70
N TYR A 140 9.02 -2.97 2.97
CA TYR A 140 9.03 -1.52 3.04
C TYR A 140 7.62 -0.95 3.00
N LEU A 141 7.43 0.18 3.69
CA LEU A 141 6.25 1.03 3.57
C LEU A 141 6.63 2.32 2.88
N ILE A 142 5.78 2.78 1.97
CA ILE A 142 5.79 4.15 1.50
C ILE A 142 4.62 4.88 2.14
N HIS A 143 4.91 6.00 2.81
CA HIS A 143 3.94 6.90 3.40
C HIS A 143 3.90 8.18 2.60
N VAL A 144 2.71 8.56 2.13
CA VAL A 144 2.46 9.86 1.53
C VAL A 144 1.72 10.73 2.53
N TYR A 145 2.10 11.99 2.63
CA TYR A 145 1.53 12.97 3.55
C TYR A 145 1.54 14.37 2.93
N ARG A 146 0.74 15.27 3.49
CA ARG A 146 0.71 16.68 3.07
C ARG A 146 1.87 17.43 3.67
N ASP A 147 2.49 18.32 2.89
CA ASP A 147 3.65 19.09 3.33
C ASP A 147 3.30 20.15 4.40
N ASP A 148 2.10 20.70 4.35
CA ASP A 148 1.67 21.82 5.19
C ASP A 148 1.52 21.44 6.68
N ASP A 149 0.98 20.25 6.97
CA ASP A 149 0.63 19.82 8.33
C ASP A 149 1.10 18.40 8.68
N ASN A 150 1.85 17.74 7.77
CA ASN A 150 2.26 16.35 7.87
C ASN A 150 1.09 15.35 8.04
N THR A 151 -0.13 15.74 7.63
CA THR A 151 -1.27 14.84 7.69
C THR A 151 -1.06 13.64 6.78
N PRO A 152 -1.14 12.40 7.29
CA PRO A 152 -0.98 11.21 6.48
C PRO A 152 -2.12 11.10 5.46
N VAL A 153 -1.79 10.71 4.24
CA VAL A 153 -2.69 10.60 3.10
C VAL A 153 -2.91 9.15 2.70
N LEU A 154 -1.84 8.42 2.51
CA LEU A 154 -1.88 7.00 2.22
C LEU A 154 -0.61 6.27 2.68
N THR A 155 -0.76 4.97 2.89
CA THR A 155 0.33 4.01 3.12
C THR A 155 0.21 2.86 2.13
N ARG A 156 1.33 2.41 1.55
CA ARG A 156 1.40 1.21 0.70
C ARG A 156 2.61 0.37 1.05
N ARG A 157 2.44 -0.94 0.95
CA ARG A 157 3.49 -1.95 1.13
C ARG A 157 4.21 -2.21 -0.17
N PHE A 158 5.52 -2.38 -0.13
CA PHE A 158 6.30 -2.91 -1.24
C PHE A 158 7.48 -3.76 -0.74
N VAL A 159 8.07 -4.50 -1.66
CA VAL A 159 9.18 -5.41 -1.34
C VAL A 159 10.39 -5.09 -2.21
N VAL A 160 11.56 -5.12 -1.61
CA VAL A 160 12.85 -5.07 -2.31
C VAL A 160 13.55 -6.41 -2.17
N SER A 161 13.84 -7.08 -3.29
CA SER A 161 14.48 -8.40 -3.34
C SER A 161 15.90 -8.32 -3.89
N GLU A 162 16.79 -9.22 -3.46
CA GLU A 162 18.18 -9.29 -3.94
C GLU A 162 18.39 -10.22 -5.14
N GLN A 163 17.39 -10.96 -5.58
CA GLN A 163 17.51 -11.93 -6.67
C GLN A 163 18.66 -12.94 -6.52
N LEU A 164 18.92 -13.42 -5.31
CA LEU A 164 19.98 -14.39 -5.04
C LEU A 164 19.69 -15.75 -5.67
N PHE A 165 18.42 -16.05 -5.93
CA PHE A 165 17.96 -17.30 -6.52
C PHE A 165 16.97 -17.04 -7.66
N GLY A 166 17.11 -17.81 -8.73
CA GLY A 166 16.05 -18.00 -9.71
C GLY A 166 15.08 -19.07 -9.20
N VAL A 167 13.78 -18.77 -9.24
CA VAL A 167 12.73 -19.73 -8.90
C VAL A 167 11.90 -19.99 -10.14
N SER A 168 11.77 -21.26 -10.52
CA SER A 168 10.83 -21.68 -11.55
C SER A 168 9.81 -22.65 -10.97
N ALA A 169 8.58 -22.56 -11.39
CA ALA A 169 7.49 -23.44 -10.98
C ALA A 169 6.85 -24.09 -12.22
N ALA A 170 6.62 -25.39 -12.14
CA ALA A 170 5.90 -26.13 -13.16
C ALA A 170 4.74 -26.89 -12.52
N LEU A 171 3.58 -26.85 -13.19
CA LEU A 171 2.44 -27.67 -12.81
C LEU A 171 2.66 -29.09 -13.35
N ALA A 172 2.45 -30.08 -12.50
CA ALA A 172 2.52 -31.50 -12.85
C ALA A 172 1.31 -32.24 -12.28
N SER A 173 1.01 -33.42 -12.82
CA SER A 173 -0.03 -34.29 -12.28
C SER A 173 0.35 -34.83 -10.91
N SER A 174 -0.65 -35.09 -10.06
CA SER A 174 -0.43 -35.75 -8.77
C SER A 174 0.25 -37.10 -8.95
N LEU A 175 1.15 -37.46 -8.04
CA LEU A 175 1.79 -38.80 -7.99
C LEU A 175 0.92 -39.82 -7.23
N GLU A 176 -0.15 -39.38 -6.56
CA GLU A 176 -1.06 -40.28 -5.86
C GLU A 176 -1.99 -40.98 -6.85
N ALA A 177 -2.00 -42.30 -6.80
CA ALA A 177 -2.89 -43.10 -7.64
C ALA A 177 -4.36 -42.80 -7.28
N GLY A 178 -5.16 -42.47 -8.30
CA GLY A 178 -6.57 -42.09 -8.13
C GLY A 178 -6.86 -40.62 -7.92
N LYS A 179 -5.84 -39.79 -7.66
CA LYS A 179 -6.02 -38.33 -7.46
C LYS A 179 -5.49 -37.47 -8.59
N MET A 180 -5.12 -38.03 -9.72
CA MET A 180 -4.54 -37.30 -10.86
C MET A 180 -5.48 -36.23 -11.44
N MET A 181 -6.78 -36.37 -11.26
CA MET A 181 -7.80 -35.42 -11.75
C MET A 181 -8.28 -34.44 -10.67
N GLU A 182 -7.97 -34.68 -9.41
CA GLU A 182 -8.43 -33.90 -8.27
C GLU A 182 -7.32 -33.02 -7.71
N ASP A 183 -6.07 -33.51 -7.70
CA ASP A 183 -4.93 -32.82 -7.11
C ASP A 183 -3.92 -32.36 -8.18
N GLN A 184 -3.33 -31.20 -7.94
CA GLN A 184 -2.23 -30.66 -8.75
C GLN A 184 -0.94 -30.64 -7.91
N ARG A 185 0.18 -31.01 -8.56
CA ARG A 185 1.51 -30.90 -7.98
C ARG A 185 2.21 -29.68 -8.55
N ILE A 186 2.90 -28.93 -7.72
CA ILE A 186 3.78 -27.86 -8.15
C ILE A 186 5.22 -28.31 -7.91
N ASP A 187 5.98 -28.45 -9.00
CA ASP A 187 7.42 -28.72 -8.94
C ASP A 187 8.17 -27.39 -8.93
N LEU A 188 8.93 -27.14 -7.88
CA LEU A 188 9.76 -25.93 -7.73
C LEU A 188 11.21 -26.27 -8.02
N SER A 189 11.85 -25.48 -8.87
CA SER A 189 13.28 -25.54 -9.12
C SER A 189 13.94 -24.25 -8.68
N LEU A 190 14.99 -24.36 -7.88
CA LEU A 190 15.80 -23.25 -7.40
C LEU A 190 17.16 -23.29 -8.11
N THR A 191 17.52 -22.16 -8.71
CA THR A 191 18.85 -21.96 -9.31
C THR A 191 19.55 -20.82 -8.61
N THR A 192 20.79 -21.01 -8.18
CA THR A 192 21.61 -19.94 -7.60
C THR A 192 22.38 -19.23 -8.70
N SER A 193 22.42 -17.90 -8.65
CA SER A 193 23.25 -17.07 -9.50
C SER A 193 24.65 -16.81 -8.90
N GLN A 194 24.94 -17.34 -7.73
CA GLN A 194 26.27 -17.19 -7.13
C GLN A 194 27.31 -17.95 -7.96
N ARG A 195 28.22 -17.20 -8.55
CA ARG A 195 29.51 -17.66 -9.05
C ARG A 195 30.58 -17.48 -8.00
#